data_6d0f71afa8ee599512d1226a281cc47e
#
_entry.id   6d0f71afa8ee599512d1226a281cc47e
#
_cell.length_a   1.000
_cell.length_b   1.000
_cell.length_c   1.000
_cell.angle_alpha   90.00
_cell.angle_beta   90.00
_cell.angle_gamma   90.00
#
_symmetry.space_group_name_H-M   'P 1'
#
loop_
_entity.id
_entity.type
_entity.pdbx_description
1 polymer ?
#
loop_
_entity_poly.entity_id
_entity_poly.type
_entity_poly.pdbx_seq_one_letter_code
_entity_poly.pdbx_strand_id
1 'polypeptide(L)'
;MTTKVAQKGSSKESPKFTFRAFDEVKFAATRASWLEDATANEAFVPDIEQVMAWIEGHMVLTDHGMAYGVFREHDPAAVGVCELAITKPSVRGKWVKLIRLRLSPRIESAIFKNDPDGLATALNAYVAAILGVHEVKDQHQASKIKVYGRTQEQMRFLTMLLTKLNEKKYSSFIATIEGRWLTLNYGGKK
;
A
#
# COMPACT_ATOMS: atom_id res chain seq x y z
N MET A 1 -49.10 23.46 -1.30
CA MET A 1 -47.90 23.77 -0.47
C MET A 1 -46.99 22.56 -0.53
N THR A 2 -45.94 22.65 -1.32
CA THR A 2 -45.01 21.49 -1.57
C THR A 2 -43.70 21.76 -0.85
N THR A 3 -43.47 21.05 0.25
CA THR A 3 -42.25 21.19 1.06
C THR A 3 -41.08 20.49 0.38
N LYS A 4 -40.13 21.26 -0.17
CA LYS A 4 -38.85 20.78 -0.67
C LYS A 4 -37.98 20.41 0.52
N VAL A 5 -37.76 19.09 0.73
CA VAL A 5 -36.74 18.59 1.63
C VAL A 5 -35.39 18.73 0.91
N ALA A 6 -34.57 19.65 1.37
CA ALA A 6 -33.19 19.82 0.91
C ALA A 6 -32.35 18.69 1.53
N GLN A 7 -31.99 17.67 0.77
CA GLN A 7 -30.94 16.74 1.12
C GLN A 7 -29.59 17.46 1.05
N LYS A 8 -29.07 17.85 2.21
CA LYS A 8 -27.71 18.29 2.40
C LYS A 8 -26.81 17.05 2.35
N GLY A 9 -26.37 16.65 1.16
CA GLY A 9 -25.34 15.62 0.98
C GLY A 9 -24.03 16.15 1.52
N SER A 10 -23.69 15.76 2.73
CA SER A 10 -22.32 15.87 3.26
C SER A 10 -21.42 14.96 2.42
N SER A 11 -20.71 15.54 1.46
CA SER A 11 -19.60 14.83 0.82
C SER A 11 -18.52 14.63 1.88
N LYS A 12 -18.50 13.45 2.53
CA LYS A 12 -17.36 13.04 3.35
C LYS A 12 -16.14 13.03 2.43
N GLU A 13 -15.26 14.01 2.62
CA GLU A 13 -13.96 14.02 1.95
C GLU A 13 -13.26 12.70 2.22
N SER A 14 -12.83 12.01 1.16
CA SER A 14 -12.13 10.73 1.32
C SER A 14 -10.85 10.97 2.12
N PRO A 15 -10.56 10.14 3.13
CA PRO A 15 -9.38 10.34 3.96
C PRO A 15 -8.12 10.34 3.09
N LYS A 16 -7.29 11.37 3.28
CA LYS A 16 -6.01 11.47 2.59
C LYS A 16 -5.03 10.47 3.21
N PHE A 17 -4.32 9.75 2.35
CA PHE A 17 -3.29 8.81 2.76
C PHE A 17 -1.92 9.31 2.33
N THR A 18 -0.91 9.07 3.16
CA THR A 18 0.49 9.36 2.88
C THR A 18 1.32 8.10 2.98
N PHE A 19 2.36 8.01 2.15
CA PHE A 19 3.32 6.91 2.17
C PHE A 19 4.65 7.42 2.72
N ARG A 20 5.14 6.83 3.80
CA ARG A 20 6.35 7.31 4.49
C ARG A 20 7.17 6.15 5.04
N ALA A 21 8.48 6.35 5.13
CA ALA A 21 9.34 5.46 5.89
C ALA A 21 8.95 5.48 7.38
N PHE A 22 9.15 4.37 8.05
CA PHE A 22 8.99 4.29 9.50
C PHE A 22 10.11 5.08 10.20
N ASP A 23 9.75 5.71 11.30
CA ASP A 23 10.61 6.19 12.36
C ASP A 23 10.11 5.59 13.69
N GLU A 24 10.83 5.82 14.76
CA GLU A 24 10.50 5.27 16.08
C GLU A 24 9.09 5.64 16.55
N VAL A 25 8.65 6.88 16.32
CA VAL A 25 7.31 7.35 16.71
C VAL A 25 6.22 6.62 15.94
N LYS A 26 6.35 6.54 14.62
CA LYS A 26 5.39 5.83 13.76
C LYS A 26 5.38 4.34 14.03
N PHE A 27 6.55 3.75 14.29
CA PHE A 27 6.66 2.35 14.65
C PHE A 27 5.93 2.05 15.96
N ALA A 28 6.23 2.81 17.03
CA ALA A 28 5.60 2.63 18.34
C ALA A 28 4.07 2.78 18.26
N ALA A 29 3.58 3.82 17.56
CA ALA A 29 2.14 4.04 17.36
C ALA A 29 1.48 2.91 16.58
N THR A 30 2.13 2.45 15.49
CA THR A 30 1.62 1.35 14.67
C THR A 30 1.57 0.05 15.45
N ARG A 31 2.64 -0.27 16.20
CA ARG A 31 2.71 -1.46 17.03
C ARG A 31 1.59 -1.48 18.08
N ALA A 32 1.40 -0.37 18.81
CA ALA A 32 0.35 -0.27 19.82
C ALA A 32 -1.04 -0.47 19.21
N SER A 33 -1.36 0.26 18.13
CA SER A 33 -2.67 0.16 17.45
C SER A 33 -2.93 -1.23 16.87
N TRP A 34 -1.94 -1.86 16.23
CA TRP A 34 -2.11 -3.16 15.59
C TRP A 34 -2.21 -4.30 16.60
N LEU A 35 -1.50 -4.23 17.74
CA LEU A 35 -1.63 -5.21 18.82
C LEU A 35 -2.97 -5.09 19.54
N GLU A 36 -3.49 -3.87 19.75
CA GLU A 36 -4.83 -3.65 20.28
C GLU A 36 -5.89 -4.27 19.37
N ASP A 37 -5.86 -3.95 18.07
CA ASP A 37 -6.77 -4.51 17.07
C ASP A 37 -6.66 -6.04 16.96
N ALA A 38 -5.45 -6.60 17.06
CA ALA A 38 -5.23 -8.05 16.99
C ALA A 38 -5.72 -8.77 18.25
N THR A 39 -5.54 -8.18 19.43
CA THR A 39 -6.03 -8.72 20.69
C THR A 39 -7.56 -8.83 20.69
N ALA A 40 -8.25 -7.86 20.08
CA ALA A 40 -9.70 -7.90 19.91
C ALA A 40 -10.18 -9.00 18.95
N ASN A 41 -9.28 -9.60 18.15
CA ASN A 41 -9.57 -10.63 17.15
C ASN A 41 -8.67 -11.88 17.27
N GLU A 42 -8.33 -12.29 18.47
CA GLU A 42 -7.47 -13.43 18.97
C GLU A 42 -6.60 -14.24 17.96
N ALA A 43 -6.94 -14.24 16.66
CA ALA A 43 -6.36 -15.12 15.65
C ALA A 43 -5.05 -14.59 15.01
N PHE A 44 -4.66 -13.31 15.22
CA PHE A 44 -3.62 -12.66 14.42
C PHE A 44 -2.39 -12.17 15.20
N VAL A 45 -2.36 -12.32 16.51
CA VAL A 45 -1.27 -11.76 17.36
C VAL A 45 0.12 -12.21 16.94
N PRO A 46 0.43 -13.51 16.73
CA PRO A 46 1.78 -13.95 16.34
C PRO A 46 2.22 -13.38 14.98
N ASP A 47 1.31 -13.26 14.03
CA ASP A 47 1.60 -12.70 12.70
C ASP A 47 1.93 -11.20 12.79
N ILE A 48 1.25 -10.47 13.70
CA ILE A 48 1.49 -9.05 13.91
C ILE A 48 2.84 -8.81 14.56
N GLU A 49 3.19 -9.61 15.57
CA GLU A 49 4.51 -9.54 16.22
C GLU A 49 5.64 -9.78 15.21
N GLN A 50 5.46 -10.74 14.30
CA GLN A 50 6.43 -11.01 13.23
C GLN A 50 6.55 -9.80 12.28
N VAL A 51 5.45 -9.16 11.92
CA VAL A 51 5.46 -7.93 11.09
C VAL A 51 6.18 -6.81 11.83
N MET A 52 5.92 -6.61 13.13
CA MET A 52 6.55 -5.57 13.93
C MET A 52 8.06 -5.80 14.07
N ALA A 53 8.49 -7.03 14.36
CA ALA A 53 9.91 -7.38 14.41
C ALA A 53 10.60 -7.13 13.05
N TRP A 54 9.92 -7.42 11.95
CA TRP A 54 10.46 -7.13 10.62
C TRP A 54 10.61 -5.61 10.39
N ILE A 55 9.60 -4.79 10.76
CA ILE A 55 9.68 -3.32 10.63
C ILE A 55 10.87 -2.80 11.44
N GLU A 56 10.99 -3.22 12.71
CA GLU A 56 12.06 -2.79 13.61
C GLU A 56 13.45 -3.05 13.02
N GLY A 57 13.64 -4.23 12.41
CA GLY A 57 14.89 -4.59 11.73
C GLY A 57 15.14 -3.83 10.42
N HIS A 58 14.14 -3.14 9.85
CA HIS A 58 14.22 -2.50 8.54
C HIS A 58 13.83 -1.01 8.54
N MET A 59 13.72 -0.39 9.71
CA MET A 59 13.51 1.06 9.84
C MET A 59 14.76 1.85 9.42
N VAL A 60 15.95 1.31 9.69
CA VAL A 60 17.21 1.87 9.23
C VAL A 60 17.47 1.34 7.82
N LEU A 61 17.74 2.24 6.89
CA LEU A 61 18.08 1.96 5.50
C LEU A 61 19.17 0.88 5.43
N THR A 62 18.81 -0.30 4.99
CA THR A 62 19.77 -1.32 4.58
C THR A 62 19.69 -1.46 3.06
N ASP A 63 20.79 -1.89 2.43
CA ASP A 63 20.89 -2.06 0.97
C ASP A 63 19.83 -3.04 0.37
N HIS A 64 19.03 -3.71 1.19
CA HIS A 64 18.24 -4.86 0.78
C HIS A 64 16.74 -4.81 1.12
N GLY A 65 16.30 -3.86 1.92
CA GLY A 65 14.88 -3.75 2.27
C GLY A 65 14.61 -2.52 3.10
N MET A 66 13.44 -1.95 2.89
CA MET A 66 12.99 -0.77 3.61
C MET A 66 11.55 -0.98 4.07
N ALA A 67 11.28 -0.67 5.34
CA ALA A 67 9.93 -0.63 5.87
C ALA A 67 9.31 0.74 5.60
N TYR A 68 8.19 0.73 4.88
CA TYR A 68 7.34 1.90 4.66
C TYR A 68 5.96 1.64 5.23
N GLY A 69 5.27 2.71 5.61
CA GLY A 69 3.89 2.67 6.04
C GLY A 69 2.99 3.53 5.16
N VAL A 70 1.73 3.13 5.07
CA VAL A 70 0.64 3.97 4.60
C VAL A 70 -0.09 4.51 5.82
N PHE A 71 -0.16 5.82 5.95
CA PHE A 71 -0.72 6.51 7.10
C PHE A 71 -1.93 7.35 6.67
N ARG A 72 -2.96 7.45 7.52
CA ARG A 72 -3.96 8.51 7.37
C ARG A 72 -3.33 9.85 7.73
N GLU A 73 -3.81 10.92 7.12
CA GLU A 73 -3.40 12.27 7.50
C GLU A 73 -3.64 12.48 9.01
N HIS A 74 -2.64 12.99 9.71
CA HIS A 74 -2.62 13.23 11.16
C HIS A 74 -2.66 11.99 12.09
N ASP A 75 -2.61 10.77 11.54
CA ASP A 75 -2.55 9.54 12.33
C ASP A 75 -1.13 8.97 12.28
N PRO A 76 -0.44 8.82 13.43
CA PRO A 76 0.90 8.23 13.45
C PRO A 76 0.88 6.70 13.28
N ALA A 77 -0.26 6.04 13.44
CA ALA A 77 -0.39 4.60 13.23
C ALA A 77 -0.63 4.27 11.76
N ALA A 78 0.17 3.38 11.20
CA ALA A 78 0.01 2.95 9.82
C ALA A 78 -1.25 2.08 9.64
N VAL A 79 -2.02 2.37 8.60
CA VAL A 79 -3.12 1.51 8.13
C VAL A 79 -2.63 0.35 7.28
N GLY A 80 -1.40 0.44 6.78
CA GLY A 80 -0.74 -0.61 6.02
C GLY A 80 0.77 -0.51 6.11
N VAL A 81 1.44 -1.66 6.10
CA VAL A 81 2.89 -1.81 6.13
C VAL A 81 3.36 -2.36 4.80
N CYS A 82 4.38 -1.73 4.24
CA CYS A 82 4.94 -2.07 2.94
C CYS A 82 6.39 -2.54 3.07
N GLU A 83 6.68 -3.69 2.47
CA GLU A 83 8.02 -4.20 2.27
C GLU A 83 8.51 -3.80 0.88
N LEU A 84 9.51 -2.92 0.82
CA LEU A 84 10.16 -2.53 -0.42
C LEU A 84 11.53 -3.18 -0.54
N ALA A 85 11.90 -3.56 -1.75
CA ALA A 85 13.26 -3.92 -2.11
C ALA A 85 13.69 -3.17 -3.37
N ILE A 86 14.93 -2.70 -3.36
CA ILE A 86 15.55 -2.04 -4.51
C ILE A 86 16.60 -3.00 -5.05
N THR A 87 16.49 -3.35 -6.34
CA THR A 87 17.47 -4.23 -6.95
C THR A 87 18.78 -3.50 -7.19
N LYS A 88 19.90 -4.23 -7.11
CA LYS A 88 21.20 -3.70 -7.56
C LYS A 88 21.12 -3.29 -9.03
N PRO A 89 21.89 -2.29 -9.46
CA PRO A 89 21.98 -1.93 -10.86
C PRO A 89 22.41 -3.14 -11.70
N SER A 90 21.70 -3.35 -12.79
CA SER A 90 22.04 -4.38 -13.78
C SER A 90 21.93 -3.77 -15.17
N VAL A 91 22.30 -4.53 -16.22
CA VAL A 91 22.09 -4.14 -17.62
C VAL A 91 20.62 -3.76 -17.90
N ARG A 92 19.68 -4.31 -17.11
CA ARG A 92 18.24 -4.02 -17.21
C ARG A 92 17.78 -2.85 -16.33
N GLY A 93 18.71 -2.12 -15.70
CA GLY A 93 18.42 -1.01 -14.78
C GLY A 93 18.06 -1.45 -13.37
N LYS A 94 17.80 -0.47 -12.50
CA LYS A 94 17.29 -0.67 -11.15
C LYS A 94 15.77 -0.86 -11.17
N TRP A 95 15.25 -1.64 -10.25
CA TRP A 95 13.82 -1.82 -10.02
C TRP A 95 13.47 -1.59 -8.57
N VAL A 96 12.35 -0.96 -8.32
CA VAL A 96 11.72 -0.94 -6.99
C VAL A 96 10.65 -2.02 -6.98
N LYS A 97 10.69 -2.88 -5.97
CA LYS A 97 9.72 -3.95 -5.77
C LYS A 97 8.93 -3.69 -4.50
N LEU A 98 7.61 -3.59 -4.62
CA LEU A 98 6.70 -3.74 -3.50
C LEU A 98 6.40 -5.24 -3.34
N ILE A 99 7.08 -5.86 -2.37
CA ILE A 99 7.04 -7.32 -2.14
C ILE A 99 5.80 -7.69 -1.34
N ARG A 100 5.46 -6.84 -0.36
CA ARG A 100 4.33 -7.04 0.53
C ARG A 100 3.67 -5.70 0.84
N LEU A 101 2.34 -5.71 0.86
CA LEU A 101 1.53 -4.73 1.57
C LEU A 101 0.63 -5.53 2.52
N ARG A 102 0.81 -5.33 3.82
CA ARG A 102 -0.03 -5.86 4.88
C ARG A 102 -0.90 -4.73 5.42
N LEU A 103 -2.20 -4.94 5.47
CA LEU A 103 -3.14 -3.98 6.07
C LEU A 103 -3.25 -4.21 7.59
N SER A 104 -3.71 -3.21 8.31
CA SER A 104 -3.95 -3.35 9.75
C SER A 104 -4.99 -4.43 10.04
N PRO A 105 -4.93 -5.12 11.19
CA PRO A 105 -5.88 -6.17 11.55
C PRO A 105 -7.34 -5.70 11.48
N ARG A 106 -7.60 -4.45 11.87
CA ARG A 106 -8.92 -3.82 11.77
C ARG A 106 -9.44 -3.78 10.34
N ILE A 107 -8.59 -3.37 9.38
CA ILE A 107 -8.99 -3.29 7.96
C ILE A 107 -9.14 -4.70 7.37
N GLU A 108 -8.23 -5.63 7.69
CA GLU A 108 -8.35 -7.02 7.25
C GLU A 108 -9.65 -7.67 7.76
N SER A 109 -10.00 -7.43 9.03
CA SER A 109 -11.27 -7.89 9.61
C SER A 109 -12.48 -7.27 8.90
N ALA A 110 -12.44 -5.97 8.60
CA ALA A 110 -13.51 -5.28 7.88
C ALA A 110 -13.70 -5.85 6.46
N ILE A 111 -12.59 -6.12 5.74
CA ILE A 111 -12.63 -6.79 4.43
C ILE A 111 -13.29 -8.17 4.55
N PHE A 112 -12.88 -8.96 5.55
CA PHE A 112 -13.43 -10.29 5.76
C PHE A 112 -14.95 -10.27 6.04
N LYS A 113 -15.43 -9.22 6.73
CA LYS A 113 -16.86 -8.98 7.01
C LYS A 113 -17.61 -8.34 5.83
N ASN A 114 -16.94 -8.10 4.68
CA ASN A 114 -17.47 -7.37 3.52
C ASN A 114 -17.98 -5.96 3.88
N ASP A 115 -17.33 -5.29 4.84
CA ASP A 115 -17.66 -3.92 5.20
C ASP A 115 -17.23 -2.95 4.07
N PRO A 116 -18.16 -2.17 3.47
CA PRO A 116 -17.85 -1.27 2.37
C PRO A 116 -16.81 -0.20 2.72
N ASP A 117 -16.83 0.32 3.94
CA ASP A 117 -15.87 1.34 4.40
C ASP A 117 -14.47 0.74 4.59
N GLY A 118 -14.39 -0.50 5.07
CA GLY A 118 -13.16 -1.26 5.16
C GLY A 118 -12.56 -1.54 3.77
N LEU A 119 -13.38 -1.97 2.83
CA LEU A 119 -12.97 -2.19 1.43
C LEU A 119 -12.49 -0.90 0.76
N ALA A 120 -13.19 0.22 0.94
CA ALA A 120 -12.78 1.52 0.43
C ALA A 120 -11.45 1.98 1.04
N THR A 121 -11.26 1.78 2.36
CA THR A 121 -10.02 2.11 3.07
C THR A 121 -8.86 1.27 2.54
N ALA A 122 -9.06 -0.04 2.37
CA ALA A 122 -8.06 -0.93 1.80
C ALA A 122 -7.64 -0.50 0.38
N LEU A 123 -8.61 -0.21 -0.48
CA LEU A 123 -8.34 0.26 -1.85
C LEU A 123 -7.51 1.54 -1.85
N ASN A 124 -7.88 2.52 -1.03
CA ASN A 124 -7.16 3.79 -0.91
C ASN A 124 -5.73 3.58 -0.36
N ALA A 125 -5.54 2.66 0.60
CA ALA A 125 -4.22 2.31 1.10
C ALA A 125 -3.34 1.67 0.02
N TYR A 126 -3.89 0.77 -0.81
CA TYR A 126 -3.16 0.21 -1.96
C TYR A 126 -2.77 1.28 -2.98
N VAL A 127 -3.69 2.19 -3.32
CA VAL A 127 -3.40 3.30 -4.25
C VAL A 127 -2.30 4.19 -3.69
N ALA A 128 -2.38 4.56 -2.41
CA ALA A 128 -1.36 5.38 -1.75
C ALA A 128 0.01 4.67 -1.71
N ALA A 129 0.05 3.37 -1.44
CA ALA A 129 1.29 2.59 -1.50
C ALA A 129 1.92 2.62 -2.90
N ILE A 130 1.14 2.42 -3.96
CA ILE A 130 1.65 2.41 -5.33
C ILE A 130 2.16 3.79 -5.74
N LEU A 131 1.43 4.86 -5.39
CA LEU A 131 1.89 6.23 -5.64
C LEU A 131 3.17 6.56 -4.87
N GLY A 132 3.27 6.14 -3.60
CA GLY A 132 4.49 6.31 -2.82
C GLY A 132 5.67 5.51 -3.35
N VAL A 133 5.45 4.30 -3.84
CA VAL A 133 6.50 3.51 -4.52
C VAL A 133 7.00 4.21 -5.78
N HIS A 134 6.14 4.98 -6.46
CA HIS A 134 6.56 5.81 -7.60
C HIS A 134 7.56 6.89 -7.16
N GLU A 135 7.32 7.56 -6.03
CA GLU A 135 8.26 8.55 -5.49
C GLU A 135 9.60 7.90 -5.11
N VAL A 136 9.57 6.74 -4.46
CA VAL A 136 10.79 5.96 -4.15
C VAL A 136 11.54 5.56 -5.43
N LYS A 137 10.81 5.15 -6.49
CA LYS A 137 11.40 4.85 -7.80
C LYS A 137 12.17 6.06 -8.35
N ASP A 138 11.62 7.26 -8.25
CA ASP A 138 12.28 8.47 -8.76
C ASP A 138 13.52 8.83 -7.93
N GLN A 139 13.44 8.75 -6.59
CA GLN A 139 14.58 8.96 -5.68
C GLN A 139 15.77 8.03 -6.01
N HIS A 140 15.48 6.78 -6.35
CA HIS A 140 16.49 5.78 -6.65
C HIS A 140 16.82 5.64 -8.15
N GLN A 141 16.24 6.51 -9.01
CA GLN A 141 16.42 6.48 -10.46
C GLN A 141 16.14 5.08 -11.07
N ALA A 142 15.12 4.41 -10.55
CA ALA A 142 14.74 3.10 -11.03
C ALA A 142 13.88 3.21 -12.29
N SER A 143 14.07 2.25 -13.22
CA SER A 143 13.34 2.20 -14.50
C SER A 143 12.04 1.43 -14.42
N LYS A 144 11.81 0.66 -13.32
CA LYS A 144 10.65 -0.21 -13.17
C LYS A 144 10.15 -0.22 -11.74
N ILE A 145 8.83 -0.35 -11.61
CA ILE A 145 8.16 -0.75 -10.38
C ILE A 145 7.57 -2.14 -10.58
N LYS A 146 7.72 -3.00 -9.59
CA LYS A 146 7.06 -4.31 -9.55
C LYS A 146 6.27 -4.44 -8.26
N VAL A 147 4.98 -4.77 -8.37
CA VAL A 147 4.07 -4.99 -7.23
C VAL A 147 3.69 -6.46 -7.20
N TYR A 148 3.98 -7.14 -6.10
CA TYR A 148 3.74 -8.58 -5.96
C TYR A 148 2.34 -8.86 -5.44
N GLY A 149 1.60 -9.73 -6.11
CA GLY A 149 0.33 -10.27 -5.65
C GLY A 149 0.54 -11.62 -4.94
N ARG A 150 0.52 -11.62 -3.61
CA ARG A 150 0.76 -12.82 -2.80
C ARG A 150 -0.44 -13.77 -2.79
N THR A 151 -1.65 -13.23 -2.70
CA THR A 151 -2.89 -14.00 -2.68
C THR A 151 -3.65 -13.89 -4.01
N GLN A 152 -4.68 -14.71 -4.19
CA GLN A 152 -5.57 -14.63 -5.35
C GLN A 152 -6.36 -13.31 -5.37
N GLU A 153 -6.79 -12.86 -4.22
CA GLU A 153 -7.53 -11.59 -4.03
C GLU A 153 -6.64 -10.41 -4.42
N GLN A 154 -5.38 -10.40 -3.95
CA GLN A 154 -4.41 -9.39 -4.36
C GLN A 154 -4.17 -9.41 -5.88
N MET A 155 -4.07 -10.60 -6.49
CA MET A 155 -3.92 -10.70 -7.95
C MET A 155 -5.15 -10.18 -8.71
N ARG A 156 -6.37 -10.46 -8.23
CA ARG A 156 -7.59 -9.86 -8.80
C ARG A 156 -7.56 -8.35 -8.72
N PHE A 157 -7.17 -7.80 -7.55
CA PHE A 157 -7.01 -6.37 -7.37
C PHE A 157 -5.97 -5.77 -8.33
N LEU A 158 -4.79 -6.38 -8.46
CA LEU A 158 -3.75 -5.92 -9.39
C LEU A 158 -4.21 -5.99 -10.85
N THR A 159 -5.02 -6.98 -11.22
CA THR A 159 -5.63 -7.07 -12.56
C THR A 159 -6.64 -5.96 -12.80
N MET A 160 -7.50 -5.65 -11.83
CA MET A 160 -8.43 -4.52 -11.92
C MET A 160 -7.67 -3.19 -12.04
N LEU A 161 -6.60 -3.03 -11.26
CA LEU A 161 -5.74 -1.84 -11.33
C LEU A 161 -5.07 -1.72 -12.71
N LEU A 162 -4.54 -2.82 -13.27
CA LEU A 162 -3.98 -2.84 -14.62
C LEU A 162 -4.99 -2.35 -15.66
N THR A 163 -6.25 -2.84 -15.60
CA THR A 163 -7.32 -2.40 -16.50
C THR A 163 -7.52 -0.90 -16.40
N LYS A 164 -7.63 -0.36 -15.19
CA LYS A 164 -7.79 1.09 -14.94
C LYS A 164 -6.61 1.93 -15.42
N LEU A 165 -5.38 1.43 -15.23
CA LEU A 165 -4.17 2.10 -15.71
C LEU A 165 -4.12 2.15 -17.25
N ASN A 166 -4.53 1.06 -17.91
CA ASN A 166 -4.56 1.00 -19.37
C ASN A 166 -5.70 1.85 -19.98
N GLU A 167 -6.86 1.94 -19.33
CA GLU A 167 -7.96 2.83 -19.74
C GLU A 167 -7.51 4.30 -19.77
N LYS A 168 -6.73 4.74 -18.79
CA LYS A 168 -6.26 6.12 -18.67
C LYS A 168 -5.09 6.49 -19.60
N LYS A 169 -4.50 5.52 -20.30
CA LYS A 169 -3.38 5.70 -21.26
C LYS A 169 -2.28 6.63 -20.72
N TYR A 170 -1.77 6.32 -19.54
CA TYR A 170 -0.63 7.09 -19.00
C TYR A 170 0.55 6.97 -19.96
N SER A 171 1.05 8.12 -20.44
CA SER A 171 2.18 8.16 -21.39
C SER A 171 3.54 7.90 -20.72
N SER A 172 3.60 7.91 -19.40
CA SER A 172 4.86 7.83 -18.63
C SER A 172 5.34 6.39 -18.38
N PHE A 173 4.48 5.41 -18.49
CA PHE A 173 4.83 3.99 -18.28
C PHE A 173 3.91 3.04 -19.06
N ILE A 174 4.38 1.80 -19.20
CA ILE A 174 3.59 0.68 -19.73
C ILE A 174 3.35 -0.29 -18.56
N ALA A 175 2.07 -0.60 -18.28
CA ALA A 175 1.68 -1.55 -17.26
C ALA A 175 1.42 -2.93 -17.85
N THR A 176 1.93 -3.99 -17.22
CA THR A 176 1.74 -5.39 -17.60
C THR A 176 1.62 -6.29 -16.37
N ILE A 177 1.00 -7.46 -16.51
CA ILE A 177 1.08 -8.54 -15.52
C ILE A 177 2.09 -9.59 -16.02
N GLU A 178 3.10 -9.87 -15.22
CA GLU A 178 4.13 -10.88 -15.48
C GLU A 178 4.11 -11.90 -14.34
N GLY A 179 3.42 -13.02 -14.52
CA GLY A 179 3.17 -14.00 -13.45
C GLY A 179 2.37 -13.37 -12.31
N ARG A 180 2.98 -13.28 -11.13
CA ARG A 180 2.35 -12.67 -9.94
C ARG A 180 2.74 -11.19 -9.73
N TRP A 181 3.32 -10.53 -10.72
CA TRP A 181 3.81 -9.17 -10.65
C TRP A 181 3.02 -8.24 -11.56
N LEU A 182 2.45 -7.19 -11.02
CA LEU A 182 2.12 -6.00 -11.79
C LEU A 182 3.43 -5.23 -12.01
N THR A 183 3.81 -5.04 -13.27
CA THR A 183 5.04 -4.35 -13.68
C THR A 183 4.69 -3.03 -14.35
N LEU A 184 5.26 -1.92 -13.85
CA LEU A 184 5.20 -0.61 -14.46
C LEU A 184 6.58 -0.29 -15.05
N ASN A 185 6.69 -0.23 -16.37
CA ASN A 185 7.92 0.07 -17.08
C ASN A 185 7.95 1.54 -17.47
N TYR A 186 8.94 2.29 -16.97
CA TYR A 186 9.18 3.70 -17.27
C TYR A 186 10.34 3.81 -18.29
N GLY A 187 10.22 4.73 -19.25
CA GLY A 187 11.28 4.98 -20.22
C GLY A 187 11.17 4.22 -21.53
N GLY A 188 10.05 3.57 -21.80
CA GLY A 188 9.73 3.02 -23.12
C GLY A 188 9.15 4.07 -24.07
N LYS A 189 9.87 5.13 -24.39
CA LYS A 189 9.60 5.82 -25.67
C LYS A 189 10.14 4.91 -26.76
N LYS A 190 9.26 4.29 -27.53
CA LYS A 190 9.63 3.81 -28.86
C LYS A 190 9.88 5.01 -29.77
#